data_15e924d962579a159f76572d6f9aa2a3
#
_entry.id   15e924d962579a159f76572d6f9aa2a3
#
_cell.length_a   1.000
_cell.length_b   1.000
_cell.length_c   1.000
_cell.angle_alpha   90.00
_cell.angle_beta   90.00
_cell.angle_gamma   90.00
#
_symmetry.space_group_name_H-M   'P 1'
#
loop_
_entity.id
_entity.type
_entity.pdbx_description
1 polymer ?
#
loop_
_entity_poly.entity_id
_entity_poly.type
_entity_poly.pdbx_seq_one_letter_code
_entity_poly.pdbx_strand_id
1 'polypeptide(L)'
;LIMALNINGTTGISGVDGSASNPSIQGTDANTGVAFGADILDLITGGNTRFKVGAAGQLGVAGANYGSAGQALLSQGASAAPQWGAVAGGKILQVKQTTKSNTFETNSSSYVDIPDLNVSITPASTSNKILFISSVNFGANQTGQHNFYIVLRDSTQITSTAQSIRSSDTSVIQSYSTIILDSPNSTSALTYKIQCKPENSNSAVGVNRNIGNTLYGQSTILCMEVAP
;
A
#
# COMPACT_ATOMS: atom_id res chain seq x y z
N LEU A 1 39.34 -2.33 -49.13
CA LEU A 1 38.48 -3.49 -49.39
C LEU A 1 37.03 -3.03 -49.32
N ILE A 2 36.34 -2.98 -50.45
CA ILE A 2 34.91 -2.66 -50.49
C ILE A 2 34.19 -3.97 -50.16
N MET A 3 33.60 -4.06 -48.96
CA MET A 3 32.72 -5.18 -48.64
C MET A 3 31.39 -4.96 -49.36
N ALA A 4 30.98 -5.91 -50.15
CA ALA A 4 29.70 -5.86 -50.85
C ALA A 4 28.56 -6.12 -49.86
N LEU A 5 27.57 -5.24 -49.86
CA LEU A 5 26.30 -5.51 -49.17
C LEU A 5 25.60 -6.66 -49.91
N ASN A 6 25.41 -7.79 -49.25
CA ASN A 6 24.69 -8.93 -49.79
C ASN A 6 23.24 -8.91 -49.36
N ILE A 7 22.33 -8.73 -50.29
CA ILE A 7 20.88 -8.78 -50.09
C ILE A 7 20.34 -9.97 -50.86
N ASN A 8 19.86 -11.02 -50.20
CA ASN A 8 19.23 -12.14 -50.87
C ASN A 8 17.97 -12.62 -50.12
N GLY A 9 17.10 -13.33 -50.82
CA GLY A 9 15.81 -13.79 -50.25
C GLY A 9 15.94 -14.92 -49.23
N THR A 10 17.10 -15.51 -49.02
CA THR A 10 17.34 -16.60 -48.08
C THR A 10 18.07 -16.13 -46.83
N THR A 11 19.03 -15.22 -46.94
CA THR A 11 19.87 -14.75 -45.80
C THR A 11 19.62 -13.28 -45.45
N GLY A 12 18.77 -12.56 -46.19
CA GLY A 12 18.53 -11.14 -45.98
C GLY A 12 19.75 -10.25 -46.17
N ILE A 13 19.95 -9.24 -45.35
CA ILE A 13 21.15 -8.39 -45.31
C ILE A 13 22.14 -9.03 -44.35
N SER A 14 23.32 -9.42 -44.83
CA SER A 14 24.33 -10.11 -44.05
C SER A 14 25.73 -9.52 -44.24
N GLY A 15 26.63 -9.80 -43.28
CA GLY A 15 28.04 -9.43 -43.34
C GLY A 15 28.39 -8.03 -42.83
N VAL A 16 27.48 -7.37 -42.11
CA VAL A 16 27.69 -6.02 -41.56
C VAL A 16 27.19 -5.94 -40.13
N ASP A 17 28.09 -5.88 -39.16
CA ASP A 17 27.72 -5.76 -37.74
C ASP A 17 27.58 -4.30 -37.29
N GLY A 18 28.50 -3.44 -37.67
CA GLY A 18 28.51 -2.03 -37.30
C GLY A 18 28.99 -1.76 -35.87
N SER A 19 28.84 -0.52 -35.43
CA SER A 19 29.18 -0.06 -34.10
C SER A 19 28.29 1.15 -33.72
N ALA A 20 28.36 1.60 -32.49
CA ALA A 20 27.61 2.78 -32.04
C ALA A 20 28.01 4.06 -32.81
N SER A 21 29.29 4.20 -33.19
CA SER A 21 29.78 5.33 -33.94
C SER A 21 29.56 5.18 -35.45
N ASN A 22 29.31 3.97 -35.93
CA ASN A 22 29.12 3.65 -37.37
C ASN A 22 28.14 2.46 -37.48
N PRO A 23 26.82 2.69 -37.32
CA PRO A 23 25.81 1.65 -37.41
C PRO A 23 25.80 0.96 -38.80
N SER A 24 25.39 -0.31 -38.84
CA SER A 24 25.31 -1.09 -40.07
C SER A 24 24.19 -0.65 -40.99
N ILE A 25 23.09 -0.19 -40.43
CA ILE A 25 21.97 0.41 -41.17
C ILE A 25 21.81 1.83 -40.64
N GLN A 26 22.06 2.81 -41.48
CA GLN A 26 22.04 4.22 -41.13
C GLN A 26 21.43 5.07 -42.23
N GLY A 27 20.98 6.29 -41.88
CA GLY A 27 20.55 7.30 -42.82
C GLY A 27 21.72 8.20 -43.26
N THR A 28 21.44 9.47 -43.56
CA THR A 28 22.47 10.48 -43.88
C THR A 28 23.32 10.87 -42.67
N ASP A 29 22.81 10.68 -41.47
CA ASP A 29 23.54 10.83 -40.19
C ASP A 29 24.33 9.53 -39.92
N ALA A 30 25.64 9.62 -40.00
CA ALA A 30 26.54 8.47 -39.96
C ALA A 30 26.58 7.76 -38.57
N ASN A 31 26.02 8.38 -37.49
CA ASN A 31 26.03 7.85 -36.15
C ASN A 31 24.64 7.59 -35.60
N THR A 32 23.63 7.50 -36.45
CA THR A 32 22.25 7.17 -36.09
C THR A 32 21.76 6.01 -36.94
N GLY A 33 21.32 4.92 -36.29
CA GLY A 33 20.89 3.72 -37.00
C GLY A 33 20.78 2.49 -36.13
N VAL A 34 21.01 1.33 -36.76
CA VAL A 34 20.99 0.01 -36.16
C VAL A 34 22.31 -0.69 -36.34
N ALA A 35 22.86 -1.25 -35.28
CA ALA A 35 24.03 -2.13 -35.33
C ALA A 35 23.67 -3.54 -34.84
N PHE A 36 24.32 -4.52 -35.38
CA PHE A 36 24.20 -5.93 -35.02
C PHE A 36 25.53 -6.40 -34.41
N GLY A 37 25.48 -7.34 -33.54
CA GLY A 37 26.62 -8.06 -33.00
C GLY A 37 26.24 -9.51 -32.76
N ALA A 38 27.13 -10.31 -32.13
CA ALA A 38 26.81 -11.68 -31.79
C ALA A 38 25.64 -11.70 -30.80
N ASP A 39 24.47 -12.15 -31.26
CA ASP A 39 23.22 -12.26 -30.49
C ASP A 39 22.74 -10.93 -29.86
N ILE A 40 23.12 -9.77 -30.44
CA ILE A 40 22.67 -8.45 -29.95
C ILE A 40 22.15 -7.56 -31.07
N LEU A 41 21.22 -6.68 -30.69
CA LEU A 41 20.68 -5.61 -31.55
C LEU A 41 20.77 -4.29 -30.79
N ASP A 42 21.41 -3.28 -31.41
CA ASP A 42 21.53 -1.93 -30.88
C ASP A 42 20.75 -0.91 -31.72
N LEU A 43 19.92 -0.10 -31.08
CA LEU A 43 19.30 1.11 -31.62
C LEU A 43 20.11 2.31 -31.17
N ILE A 44 20.61 3.09 -32.14
CA ILE A 44 21.63 4.10 -31.91
C ILE A 44 21.14 5.46 -32.42
N THR A 45 21.38 6.50 -31.63
CA THR A 45 21.23 7.90 -32.07
C THR A 45 22.37 8.74 -31.50
N GLY A 46 22.97 9.60 -32.36
CA GLY A 46 24.07 10.49 -31.96
C GLY A 46 25.28 9.71 -31.42
N GLY A 47 25.59 8.55 -32.01
CA GLY A 47 26.73 7.69 -31.62
C GLY A 47 26.57 6.97 -30.30
N ASN A 48 25.36 6.95 -29.72
CA ASN A 48 25.09 6.26 -28.44
C ASN A 48 24.01 5.21 -28.63
N THR A 49 24.22 4.01 -28.09
CA THR A 49 23.18 2.99 -27.98
C THR A 49 22.10 3.48 -27.04
N ARG A 50 20.88 3.67 -27.52
CA ARG A 50 19.71 4.06 -26.72
C ARG A 50 18.97 2.86 -26.16
N PHE A 51 18.73 1.86 -27.02
CA PHE A 51 18.17 0.58 -26.65
C PHE A 51 19.03 -0.56 -27.17
N LYS A 52 19.14 -1.62 -26.40
CA LYS A 52 19.84 -2.84 -26.73
C LYS A 52 18.95 -4.05 -26.41
N VAL A 53 18.88 -5.00 -27.36
CA VAL A 53 18.43 -6.35 -27.07
C VAL A 53 19.68 -7.19 -26.87
N GLY A 54 19.85 -7.73 -25.65
CA GLY A 54 20.99 -8.59 -25.34
C GLY A 54 20.78 -10.04 -25.74
N ALA A 55 21.81 -10.86 -25.61
CA ALA A 55 21.83 -12.25 -26.08
C ALA A 55 20.76 -13.16 -25.42
N ALA A 56 20.31 -12.85 -24.23
CA ALA A 56 19.21 -13.56 -23.55
C ALA A 56 17.83 -12.89 -23.79
N GLY A 57 17.72 -11.94 -24.73
CA GLY A 57 16.48 -11.22 -25.03
C GLY A 57 16.16 -10.08 -24.07
N GLN A 58 17.04 -9.76 -23.12
CA GLN A 58 16.85 -8.69 -22.15
C GLN A 58 16.96 -7.30 -22.85
N LEU A 59 16.12 -6.36 -22.41
CA LEU A 59 16.13 -4.99 -22.92
C LEU A 59 17.10 -4.11 -22.13
N GLY A 60 18.14 -3.59 -22.77
CA GLY A 60 19.07 -2.61 -22.21
C GLY A 60 18.69 -1.19 -22.58
N VAL A 61 18.89 -0.26 -21.67
CA VAL A 61 18.70 1.19 -21.84
C VAL A 61 20.04 1.89 -21.68
N ALA A 62 20.36 2.83 -22.58
CA ALA A 62 21.67 3.49 -22.60
C ALA A 62 22.84 2.47 -22.66
N GLY A 63 22.73 1.48 -23.55
CA GLY A 63 23.67 0.36 -23.69
C GLY A 63 23.22 -0.88 -22.91
N ALA A 64 24.15 -1.52 -22.20
CA ALA A 64 23.92 -2.79 -21.53
C ALA A 64 23.34 -2.63 -20.09
N ASN A 65 22.61 -1.58 -19.82
CA ASN A 65 21.88 -1.43 -18.54
C ASN A 65 20.54 -2.16 -18.64
N TYR A 66 20.48 -3.38 -18.13
CA TYR A 66 19.29 -4.26 -18.17
C TYR A 66 18.40 -4.14 -16.93
N GLY A 67 18.73 -3.25 -15.99
CA GLY A 67 18.05 -3.15 -14.70
C GLY A 67 18.31 -4.36 -13.78
N SER A 68 17.52 -4.41 -12.72
CA SER A 68 17.53 -5.51 -11.74
C SER A 68 16.13 -6.14 -11.65
N ALA A 69 16.03 -7.36 -11.13
CA ALA A 69 14.75 -8.02 -10.92
C ALA A 69 13.80 -7.14 -10.08
N GLY A 70 12.55 -7.01 -10.53
CA GLY A 70 11.54 -6.19 -9.88
C GLY A 70 11.54 -4.71 -10.27
N GLN A 71 12.46 -4.26 -11.12
CA GLN A 71 12.41 -2.91 -11.71
C GLN A 71 11.50 -2.85 -12.93
N ALA A 72 10.93 -1.68 -13.16
CA ALA A 72 10.21 -1.32 -14.38
C ALA A 72 10.98 -0.26 -15.17
N LEU A 73 10.74 -0.22 -16.49
CA LEU A 73 11.24 0.87 -17.32
C LEU A 73 10.33 2.10 -17.12
N LEU A 74 10.88 3.13 -16.50
CA LEU A 74 10.15 4.33 -16.11
C LEU A 74 10.48 5.49 -17.05
N SER A 75 9.44 6.20 -17.50
CA SER A 75 9.60 7.46 -18.21
C SER A 75 10.17 8.52 -17.27
N GLN A 76 11.14 9.29 -17.78
CA GLN A 76 11.75 10.42 -17.09
C GLN A 76 11.26 11.77 -17.66
N GLY A 77 10.16 11.75 -18.42
CA GLY A 77 9.63 12.94 -19.10
C GLY A 77 10.20 13.15 -20.51
N ALA A 78 9.78 14.24 -21.15
CA ALA A 78 10.06 14.50 -22.55
C ALA A 78 11.55 14.79 -22.88
N SER A 79 12.33 15.20 -21.88
CA SER A 79 13.71 15.67 -22.06
C SER A 79 14.78 14.70 -21.53
N ALA A 80 14.38 13.54 -21.01
CA ALA A 80 15.29 12.56 -20.45
C ALA A 80 15.02 11.13 -20.97
N ALA A 81 16.07 10.34 -21.06
CA ALA A 81 15.96 8.93 -21.45
C ALA A 81 15.20 8.14 -20.35
N PRO A 82 14.41 7.14 -20.75
CA PRO A 82 13.80 6.24 -19.76
C PRO A 82 14.88 5.51 -18.97
N GLN A 83 14.57 5.14 -17.73
CA GLN A 83 15.48 4.45 -16.82
C GLN A 83 14.79 3.27 -16.13
N TRP A 84 15.56 2.23 -15.81
CA TRP A 84 15.12 1.18 -14.91
C TRP A 84 15.02 1.73 -13.47
N GLY A 85 13.89 1.56 -12.85
CA GLY A 85 13.67 2.03 -11.48
C GLY A 85 12.72 1.12 -10.73
N ALA A 86 12.73 1.24 -9.41
CA ALA A 86 11.77 0.54 -8.58
C ALA A 86 10.35 0.97 -8.96
N VAL A 87 9.46 0.01 -9.09
CA VAL A 87 8.02 0.30 -9.17
C VAL A 87 7.64 0.96 -7.86
N ALA A 88 7.11 2.18 -7.91
CA ALA A 88 6.56 2.78 -6.72
C ALA A 88 5.49 1.83 -6.18
N GLY A 89 5.68 1.31 -4.98
CA GLY A 89 4.69 0.50 -4.28
C GLY A 89 3.37 1.26 -4.18
N GLY A 90 2.26 0.54 -4.05
CA GLY A 90 0.97 1.17 -3.76
C GLY A 90 1.07 2.03 -2.49
N LYS A 91 0.17 3.00 -2.34
CA LYS A 91 0.13 3.87 -1.15
C LYS A 91 -0.16 3.08 0.15
N ILE A 92 -0.79 1.91 0.07
CA ILE A 92 -1.03 1.01 1.20
C ILE A 92 0.15 0.05 1.31
N LEU A 93 0.93 0.16 2.39
CA LEU A 93 2.15 -0.61 2.62
C LEU A 93 1.90 -1.88 3.43
N GLN A 94 0.98 -1.84 4.38
CA GLN A 94 0.56 -3.00 5.16
C GLN A 94 -0.87 -2.83 5.66
N VAL A 95 -1.52 -3.96 5.93
CA VAL A 95 -2.87 -4.04 6.50
C VAL A 95 -2.83 -4.99 7.69
N LYS A 96 -3.37 -4.55 8.81
CA LYS A 96 -3.53 -5.34 10.04
C LYS A 96 -4.97 -5.27 10.49
N GLN A 97 -5.55 -6.40 10.86
CA GLN A 97 -6.95 -6.51 11.27
C GLN A 97 -7.07 -7.40 12.52
N THR A 98 -8.00 -7.05 13.38
CA THR A 98 -8.46 -7.89 14.49
C THR A 98 -9.97 -7.91 14.50
N THR A 99 -10.54 -9.08 14.73
CA THR A 99 -11.98 -9.30 14.86
C THR A 99 -12.28 -9.91 16.23
N LYS A 100 -13.15 -9.24 16.98
CA LYS A 100 -13.71 -9.76 18.23
C LYS A 100 -15.00 -10.52 17.93
N SER A 101 -15.01 -11.80 18.23
CA SER A 101 -16.17 -12.69 18.01
C SER A 101 -16.87 -13.14 19.30
N ASN A 102 -16.37 -12.73 20.46
CA ASN A 102 -16.97 -12.99 21.77
C ASN A 102 -17.67 -11.73 22.31
N THR A 103 -18.45 -11.88 23.34
CA THR A 103 -19.13 -10.78 24.03
C THR A 103 -18.22 -10.09 25.05
N PHE A 104 -18.53 -8.83 25.37
CA PHE A 104 -17.93 -8.08 26.48
C PHE A 104 -18.99 -7.15 27.07
N GLU A 105 -18.87 -6.87 28.36
CA GLU A 105 -19.71 -5.88 29.06
C GLU A 105 -18.91 -5.18 30.14
N THR A 106 -19.22 -3.91 30.38
CA THR A 106 -18.68 -3.16 31.51
C THR A 106 -19.72 -2.17 32.06
N ASN A 107 -19.74 -2.00 33.38
CA ASN A 107 -20.44 -0.95 34.08
C ASN A 107 -19.47 0.06 34.74
N SER A 108 -18.19 0.01 34.39
CA SER A 108 -17.18 0.92 34.89
C SER A 108 -17.48 2.36 34.49
N SER A 109 -17.49 3.27 35.46
CA SER A 109 -17.59 4.72 35.19
C SER A 109 -16.37 5.32 34.53
N SER A 110 -15.25 4.59 34.50
CA SER A 110 -14.01 4.93 33.76
C SER A 110 -13.94 4.16 32.44
N TYR A 111 -13.24 4.72 31.47
CA TYR A 111 -12.96 4.03 30.24
C TYR A 111 -12.14 2.77 30.47
N VAL A 112 -12.59 1.65 29.93
CA VAL A 112 -11.90 0.35 29.97
C VAL A 112 -11.68 -0.18 28.55
N ASP A 113 -10.56 -0.88 28.36
CA ASP A 113 -10.25 -1.53 27.09
C ASP A 113 -11.32 -2.57 26.76
N ILE A 114 -11.76 -2.62 25.50
CA ILE A 114 -12.56 -3.72 24.99
C ILE A 114 -11.58 -4.88 24.72
N PRO A 115 -11.65 -5.98 25.50
CA PRO A 115 -10.71 -7.10 25.33
C PRO A 115 -10.76 -7.68 23.92
N ASP A 116 -9.63 -8.17 23.41
CA ASP A 116 -9.50 -8.80 22.09
C ASP A 116 -9.88 -7.88 20.91
N LEU A 117 -10.07 -6.57 21.15
CA LEU A 117 -10.34 -5.58 20.10
C LEU A 117 -9.24 -4.52 20.06
N ASN A 118 -8.05 -4.97 19.71
CA ASN A 118 -6.88 -4.13 19.48
C ASN A 118 -6.07 -4.66 18.30
N VAL A 119 -5.27 -3.80 17.70
CA VAL A 119 -4.41 -4.15 16.57
C VAL A 119 -3.05 -3.48 16.74
N SER A 120 -1.97 -4.23 16.52
CA SER A 120 -0.61 -3.69 16.54
C SER A 120 -0.08 -3.54 15.11
N ILE A 121 0.53 -2.40 14.84
CA ILE A 121 1.14 -2.07 13.56
C ILE A 121 2.45 -1.31 13.78
N THR A 122 3.48 -1.63 13.00
CA THR A 122 4.80 -0.96 13.06
C THR A 122 5.01 -0.20 11.76
N PRO A 123 4.92 1.14 11.76
CA PRO A 123 5.11 1.92 10.54
C PRO A 123 6.55 1.82 10.02
N ALA A 124 6.70 1.73 8.69
CA ALA A 124 8.00 1.65 8.04
C ALA A 124 8.73 3.02 7.98
N SER A 125 8.00 4.12 8.15
CA SER A 125 8.54 5.49 8.14
C SER A 125 7.75 6.40 9.07
N THR A 126 8.43 7.38 9.66
CA THR A 126 7.79 8.43 10.48
C THR A 126 6.87 9.34 9.67
N SER A 127 7.05 9.43 8.34
CA SER A 127 6.18 10.22 7.45
C SER A 127 4.88 9.49 7.07
N ASN A 128 4.80 8.19 7.31
CA ASN A 128 3.62 7.40 6.97
C ASN A 128 2.48 7.66 7.95
N LYS A 129 1.27 7.52 7.44
CA LYS A 129 0.04 7.64 8.22
C LYS A 129 -0.60 6.28 8.46
N ILE A 130 -1.41 6.19 9.50
CA ILE A 130 -2.21 5.00 9.76
C ILE A 130 -3.68 5.35 9.57
N LEU A 131 -4.30 4.71 8.58
CA LEU A 131 -5.75 4.74 8.42
C LEU A 131 -6.35 3.69 9.35
N PHE A 132 -6.97 4.16 10.44
CA PHE A 132 -7.73 3.35 11.37
C PHE A 132 -9.18 3.29 10.91
N ILE A 133 -9.74 2.09 10.87
CA ILE A 133 -11.16 1.84 10.59
C ILE A 133 -11.67 0.86 11.64
N SER A 134 -12.82 1.16 12.23
CA SER A 134 -13.50 0.20 13.11
C SER A 134 -14.98 0.11 12.81
N SER A 135 -15.53 -1.06 13.08
CA SER A 135 -16.96 -1.31 13.17
C SER A 135 -17.21 -2.07 14.46
N VAL A 136 -17.90 -1.45 15.40
CA VAL A 136 -18.14 -2.02 16.72
C VAL A 136 -19.63 -2.11 16.97
N ASN A 137 -20.08 -3.30 17.38
CA ASN A 137 -21.47 -3.57 17.71
C ASN A 137 -21.67 -3.32 19.20
N PHE A 138 -22.36 -2.24 19.53
CA PHE A 138 -22.67 -1.87 20.91
C PHE A 138 -24.12 -2.18 21.24
N GLY A 139 -24.33 -2.75 22.43
CA GLY A 139 -25.61 -2.87 23.10
C GLY A 139 -25.59 -2.16 24.44
N ALA A 140 -26.76 -2.00 25.05
CA ALA A 140 -26.89 -1.41 26.37
C ALA A 140 -27.93 -2.20 27.19
N ASN A 141 -27.79 -2.15 28.51
CA ASN A 141 -28.75 -2.77 29.42
C ASN A 141 -29.90 -1.85 29.86
N GLN A 142 -29.88 -0.58 29.43
CA GLN A 142 -30.93 0.40 29.72
C GLN A 142 -31.26 1.25 28.50
N THR A 143 -32.55 1.53 28.33
CA THR A 143 -33.05 2.40 27.25
C THR A 143 -32.78 3.87 27.58
N GLY A 144 -32.40 4.65 26.55
CA GLY A 144 -32.24 6.09 26.64
C GLY A 144 -30.91 6.55 27.25
N GLN A 145 -30.07 5.65 27.74
CA GLN A 145 -28.76 5.97 28.29
C GLN A 145 -27.73 6.20 27.16
N HIS A 146 -26.79 7.10 27.43
CA HIS A 146 -25.62 7.28 26.57
C HIS A 146 -24.47 6.38 27.04
N ASN A 147 -23.88 5.72 26.12
CA ASN A 147 -22.61 5.05 26.32
C ASN A 147 -21.55 5.78 25.51
N PHE A 148 -20.31 5.67 25.91
CA PHE A 148 -19.21 6.41 25.28
C PHE A 148 -18.10 5.47 24.91
N TYR A 149 -17.45 5.75 23.79
CA TYR A 149 -16.20 5.09 23.42
C TYR A 149 -15.18 6.10 22.88
N ILE A 150 -13.93 5.74 23.01
CA ILE A 150 -12.78 6.50 22.50
C ILE A 150 -11.84 5.54 21.78
N VAL A 151 -11.09 6.07 20.81
CA VAL A 151 -10.02 5.32 20.13
C VAL A 151 -8.69 5.85 20.65
N LEU A 152 -7.81 4.92 21.01
CA LEU A 152 -6.46 5.22 21.45
C LEU A 152 -5.43 4.60 20.54
N ARG A 153 -4.32 5.30 20.40
CA ARG A 153 -3.02 4.78 19.99
C ARG A 153 -2.16 4.68 21.25
N ASP A 154 -1.83 3.48 21.68
CA ASP A 154 -1.20 3.19 22.97
C ASP A 154 -2.00 3.79 24.13
N SER A 155 -1.51 4.86 24.75
CA SER A 155 -2.21 5.62 25.80
C SER A 155 -2.78 6.96 25.30
N THR A 156 -2.53 7.34 24.04
CA THR A 156 -2.95 8.62 23.47
C THR A 156 -4.30 8.48 22.81
N GLN A 157 -5.29 9.27 23.25
CA GLN A 157 -6.57 9.36 22.56
C GLN A 157 -6.39 10.06 21.21
N ILE A 158 -6.87 9.43 20.14
CA ILE A 158 -6.81 9.95 18.76
C ILE A 158 -8.17 10.41 18.23
N THR A 159 -9.27 10.12 18.91
CA THR A 159 -10.56 10.78 18.68
C THR A 159 -10.54 12.17 19.33
N SER A 160 -11.03 13.21 18.64
CA SER A 160 -11.10 14.57 19.18
C SER A 160 -12.00 14.67 20.42
N THR A 161 -13.07 13.87 20.45
CA THR A 161 -14.04 13.78 21.54
C THR A 161 -14.45 12.30 21.75
N ALA A 162 -15.04 12.00 22.90
CA ALA A 162 -15.70 10.73 23.09
C ALA A 162 -16.90 10.60 22.14
N GLN A 163 -17.02 9.44 21.53
CA GLN A 163 -18.17 9.13 20.68
C GLN A 163 -19.33 8.66 21.57
N SER A 164 -20.52 9.17 21.31
CA SER A 164 -21.71 8.83 22.08
C SER A 164 -22.55 7.80 21.35
N ILE A 165 -22.97 6.78 22.08
CA ILE A 165 -23.87 5.71 21.63
C ILE A 165 -25.13 5.84 22.47
N ARG A 166 -26.29 6.02 21.85
CA ARG A 166 -27.55 6.05 22.59
C ARG A 166 -28.38 4.83 22.20
N SER A 167 -28.68 3.98 23.19
CA SER A 167 -29.56 2.84 22.96
C SER A 167 -31.02 3.27 23.03
N SER A 168 -31.79 2.98 22.01
CA SER A 168 -33.23 3.17 21.96
C SER A 168 -34.00 2.02 22.58
N ASP A 169 -33.37 0.84 22.70
CA ASP A 169 -33.96 -0.40 23.20
C ASP A 169 -32.84 -1.31 23.71
N THR A 170 -33.11 -2.03 24.82
CA THR A 170 -32.17 -2.96 25.44
C THR A 170 -31.97 -4.26 24.65
N SER A 171 -32.89 -4.58 23.77
CA SER A 171 -32.81 -5.76 22.90
C SER A 171 -32.03 -5.51 21.60
N VAL A 172 -31.70 -4.24 21.31
CA VAL A 172 -31.07 -3.84 20.05
C VAL A 172 -29.55 -3.71 20.21
N ILE A 173 -28.84 -4.16 19.18
CA ILE A 173 -27.42 -3.88 18.97
C ILE A 173 -27.30 -2.90 17.81
N GLN A 174 -26.44 -1.90 17.96
CA GLN A 174 -26.18 -0.90 16.94
C GLN A 174 -24.70 -0.93 16.58
N SER A 175 -24.41 -0.92 15.27
CA SER A 175 -23.05 -0.86 14.75
C SER A 175 -22.60 0.59 14.62
N TYR A 176 -21.45 0.89 15.19
CA TYR A 176 -20.81 2.20 15.10
C TYR A 176 -19.47 2.06 14.40
N SER A 177 -19.27 2.87 13.38
CA SER A 177 -18.03 2.90 12.59
C SER A 177 -17.25 4.18 12.89
N THR A 178 -15.95 4.04 12.99
CA THR A 178 -15.02 5.17 13.15
C THR A 178 -13.91 5.04 12.10
N ILE A 179 -13.62 6.15 11.42
CA ILE A 179 -12.52 6.24 10.45
C ILE A 179 -11.64 7.42 10.87
N ILE A 180 -10.35 7.15 11.06
CA ILE A 180 -9.36 8.16 11.48
C ILE A 180 -8.10 7.97 10.63
N LEU A 181 -7.58 9.06 10.09
CA LEU A 181 -6.25 9.09 9.50
C LEU A 181 -5.28 9.69 10.52
N ASP A 182 -4.56 8.84 11.22
CA ASP A 182 -3.61 9.21 12.26
C ASP A 182 -2.20 9.46 11.68
N SER A 183 -1.47 10.38 12.32
CA SER A 183 -0.07 10.70 12.00
C SER A 183 0.81 10.39 13.21
N PRO A 184 1.25 9.15 13.38
CA PRO A 184 1.93 8.72 14.59
C PRO A 184 3.36 9.29 14.73
N ASN A 185 3.98 9.70 13.62
CA ASN A 185 5.36 10.16 13.57
C ASN A 185 6.36 9.20 14.24
N SER A 186 6.17 7.90 14.07
CA SER A 186 6.91 6.85 14.76
C SER A 186 7.18 5.66 13.83
N THR A 187 8.28 4.97 14.07
CA THR A 187 8.60 3.65 13.49
C THR A 187 8.60 2.54 14.54
N SER A 188 8.16 2.85 15.76
CA SER A 188 7.96 1.84 16.81
C SER A 188 6.65 1.10 16.61
N ALA A 189 6.53 -0.07 17.22
CA ALA A 189 5.24 -0.79 17.28
C ALA A 189 4.22 0.04 18.05
N LEU A 190 3.04 0.24 17.47
CA LEU A 190 1.92 1.01 18.01
C LEU A 190 0.71 0.10 18.16
N THR A 191 -0.04 0.25 19.25
CA THR A 191 -1.27 -0.49 19.49
C THR A 191 -2.46 0.44 19.37
N TYR A 192 -3.35 0.18 18.42
CA TYR A 192 -4.63 0.85 18.28
C TYR A 192 -5.70 0.02 18.98
N LYS A 193 -6.50 0.67 19.83
CA LYS A 193 -7.54 0.01 20.62
C LYS A 193 -8.72 0.93 20.87
N ILE A 194 -9.82 0.33 21.30
CA ILE A 194 -11.04 1.05 21.66
C ILE A 194 -11.31 0.82 23.15
N GLN A 195 -11.62 1.90 23.85
CA GLN A 195 -12.14 1.88 25.20
C GLN A 195 -13.59 2.34 25.20
N CYS A 196 -14.39 1.78 26.11
CA CYS A 196 -15.77 2.21 26.30
C CYS A 196 -16.11 2.34 27.79
N LYS A 197 -17.20 3.09 28.05
CA LYS A 197 -17.82 3.20 29.37
C LYS A 197 -19.30 3.52 29.21
N PRO A 198 -20.15 3.15 30.16
CA PRO A 198 -21.51 3.66 30.25
C PRO A 198 -21.53 5.12 30.75
N GLU A 199 -22.67 5.77 30.63
CA GLU A 199 -22.91 7.13 31.13
C GLU A 199 -22.78 7.21 32.65
N ASN A 200 -23.28 6.19 33.35
CA ASN A 200 -23.24 6.09 34.79
C ASN A 200 -23.08 4.62 35.23
N SER A 201 -22.75 4.41 36.50
CA SER A 201 -22.50 3.07 37.06
C SER A 201 -23.74 2.18 37.18
N ASN A 202 -24.95 2.72 37.02
CA ASN A 202 -26.20 1.95 37.04
C ASN A 202 -26.54 1.36 35.66
N SER A 203 -25.80 1.75 34.60
CA SER A 203 -25.94 1.22 33.27
C SER A 203 -24.71 0.39 32.89
N ALA A 204 -24.83 -0.41 31.83
CA ALA A 204 -23.72 -1.15 31.27
C ALA A 204 -23.70 -0.98 29.75
N VAL A 205 -22.49 -0.92 29.19
CA VAL A 205 -22.26 -1.01 27.74
C VAL A 205 -21.81 -2.43 27.39
N GLY A 206 -22.51 -3.04 26.47
CA GLY A 206 -22.18 -4.35 25.91
C GLY A 206 -21.51 -4.21 24.55
N VAL A 207 -20.64 -5.15 24.20
CA VAL A 207 -20.05 -5.30 22.87
C VAL A 207 -20.40 -6.68 22.33
N ASN A 208 -20.91 -6.73 21.12
CA ASN A 208 -21.41 -7.95 20.46
C ASN A 208 -22.53 -8.67 21.23
N ARG A 209 -23.24 -7.96 22.08
CA ARG A 209 -24.31 -8.55 22.90
C ARG A 209 -25.43 -7.54 23.19
N ASN A 210 -26.62 -8.06 23.44
CA ASN A 210 -27.74 -7.35 24.04
C ASN A 210 -27.84 -7.68 25.56
N ILE A 211 -28.87 -7.19 26.21
CA ILE A 211 -29.12 -7.44 27.65
C ILE A 211 -29.21 -8.93 28.03
N GLY A 212 -29.65 -9.78 27.12
CA GLY A 212 -29.76 -11.24 27.32
C GLY A 212 -28.43 -11.99 27.22
N ASN A 213 -27.30 -11.31 27.11
CA ASN A 213 -25.97 -11.89 26.90
C ASN A 213 -25.86 -12.78 25.63
N THR A 214 -26.78 -12.63 24.69
CA THR A 214 -26.73 -13.35 23.44
C THR A 214 -25.74 -12.67 22.52
N LEU A 215 -24.84 -13.47 21.92
CA LEU A 215 -23.89 -12.98 20.92
C LEU A 215 -24.63 -12.58 19.64
N TYR A 216 -24.42 -11.34 19.21
CA TYR A 216 -24.93 -10.82 17.95
C TYR A 216 -23.81 -10.10 17.19
N GLY A 217 -23.37 -10.70 16.09
CA GLY A 217 -22.38 -10.12 15.20
C GLY A 217 -20.94 -10.15 15.73
N GLN A 218 -20.08 -9.44 15.06
CA GLN A 218 -18.65 -9.33 15.34
C GLN A 218 -18.23 -7.87 15.23
N SER A 219 -17.26 -7.48 16.05
CA SER A 219 -16.64 -6.15 16.00
C SER A 219 -15.23 -6.26 15.42
N THR A 220 -14.85 -5.29 14.62
CA THR A 220 -13.56 -5.32 13.89
C THR A 220 -12.82 -4.00 14.00
N ILE A 221 -11.51 -4.09 14.14
CA ILE A 221 -10.56 -2.99 13.92
C ILE A 221 -9.65 -3.36 12.76
N LEU A 222 -9.38 -2.39 11.90
CA LEU A 222 -8.45 -2.50 10.80
C LEU A 222 -7.55 -1.27 10.78
N CYS A 223 -6.24 -1.48 10.65
CA CYS A 223 -5.25 -0.44 10.43
C CYS A 223 -4.53 -0.68 9.11
N MET A 224 -4.41 0.38 8.32
CA MET A 224 -3.62 0.38 7.08
C MET A 224 -2.52 1.42 7.19
N GLU A 225 -1.28 1.03 6.93
CA GLU A 225 -0.21 1.99 6.75
C GLU A 225 -0.28 2.59 5.36
N VAL A 226 -0.31 3.92 5.29
CA VAL A 226 -0.43 4.68 4.06
C VAL A 226 0.82 5.54 3.88
N ALA A 227 1.52 5.36 2.76
CA ALA A 227 2.64 6.22 2.36
C ALA A 227 2.14 7.65 2.01
N PRO A 228 3.00 8.67 2.15
CA PRO A 228 2.69 10.06 1.78
C PRO A 228 2.29 10.25 0.33
#